data_92e01ad086f7151ce4ac075165119987
#
_entry.id   92e01ad086f7151ce4ac075165119987
#
_cell.length_a   1.000
_cell.length_b   1.000
_cell.length_c   1.000
_cell.angle_alpha   90.00
_cell.angle_beta   90.00
_cell.angle_gamma   90.00
#
_symmetry.space_group_name_H-M   'P 1'
#
loop_
_entity.id
_entity.type
_entity.pdbx_description
1 polymer ?
#
loop_
_entity_poly.entity_id
_entity_poly.type
_entity_poly.pdbx_seq_one_letter_code
_entity_poly.pdbx_strand_id
1 'polypeptide(L)'
;MKKIFLMFVAVFALAACDPTHEDIGNASHITVDELKAQSSVTVDKASSGKNGNVITCSTSAPVNAKWNIGGKEFFSNSAKKKMKLGIYTVVMTAVCPDGTQLTADFPVTCEEITDPLQKIYIYGGDPEKEPPFQPAAWQGAEMRFSSTEGAHLPTIADDIYLGLKTLIIDVSDATSDCNIMVHNGWWSATYISDMTLVNGPNELQITEQIANDCAKGKDGKDLQLLLKSGSFTLNSVYYEE
;
A
#
# COMPACT_ATOMS: atom_id res chain seq x y z
N MET A 1 13.67 -42.22 74.73
CA MET A 1 13.45 -40.84 74.22
C MET A 1 12.91 -40.94 72.83
N LYS A 2 11.56 -40.83 72.69
CA LYS A 2 10.89 -40.96 71.40
C LYS A 2 10.56 -39.53 70.93
N LYS A 3 11.17 -39.13 69.87
CA LYS A 3 10.87 -37.85 69.20
C LYS A 3 9.73 -38.09 68.20
N ILE A 4 8.57 -37.50 68.55
CA ILE A 4 7.38 -37.48 67.74
C ILE A 4 7.58 -36.35 66.74
N PHE A 5 7.67 -36.75 65.44
CA PHE A 5 7.72 -35.80 64.29
C PHE A 5 6.28 -35.47 63.92
N LEU A 6 5.84 -34.25 64.25
CA LEU A 6 4.55 -33.77 63.84
C LEU A 6 4.66 -33.28 62.39
N MET A 7 4.10 -34.07 61.48
CA MET A 7 4.04 -33.76 60.07
C MET A 7 2.84 -32.85 59.83
N PHE A 8 3.07 -31.55 59.66
CA PHE A 8 2.05 -30.62 59.23
C PHE A 8 1.77 -30.86 57.73
N VAL A 9 0.65 -31.51 57.45
CA VAL A 9 0.11 -31.56 56.09
C VAL A 9 -0.61 -30.25 55.83
N ALA A 10 0.04 -29.32 55.17
CA ALA A 10 -0.59 -28.13 54.63
C ALA A 10 -1.44 -28.56 53.43
N VAL A 11 -2.73 -28.68 53.64
CA VAL A 11 -3.71 -28.80 52.54
C VAL A 11 -3.81 -27.42 51.86
N PHE A 12 -3.06 -27.24 50.77
CA PHE A 12 -3.34 -26.15 49.89
C PHE A 12 -4.67 -26.47 49.21
N ALA A 13 -5.72 -25.84 49.68
CA ALA A 13 -6.92 -25.66 48.90
C ALA A 13 -6.55 -24.79 47.69
N LEU A 14 -6.27 -25.44 46.58
CA LEU A 14 -6.31 -24.80 45.28
C LEU A 14 -7.76 -24.36 45.10
N ALA A 15 -8.05 -23.11 45.47
CA ALA A 15 -9.20 -22.44 44.94
C ALA A 15 -8.95 -22.44 43.40
N ALA A 16 -9.53 -23.41 42.73
CA ALA A 16 -9.74 -23.33 41.32
C ALA A 16 -10.51 -22.00 41.14
N CYS A 17 -9.85 -20.96 40.68
CA CYS A 17 -10.54 -19.90 39.96
C CYS A 17 -11.24 -20.64 38.83
N ASP A 18 -12.49 -20.98 39.05
CA ASP A 18 -13.43 -21.22 37.96
C ASP A 18 -13.32 -19.95 37.10
N PRO A 19 -12.85 -20.04 35.85
CA PRO A 19 -12.96 -18.89 35.01
C PRO A 19 -14.47 -18.67 34.96
N THR A 20 -14.94 -17.65 35.67
CA THR A 20 -16.27 -17.13 35.45
C THR A 20 -16.37 -16.97 33.97
N HIS A 21 -17.11 -17.85 33.31
CA HIS A 21 -17.70 -17.57 32.05
C HIS A 21 -18.49 -16.30 32.28
N GLU A 22 -17.83 -15.15 32.14
CA GLU A 22 -18.58 -13.94 31.92
C GLU A 22 -19.50 -14.28 30.77
N ASP A 23 -20.77 -14.32 31.09
CA ASP A 23 -21.81 -14.53 30.07
C ASP A 23 -21.63 -13.46 29.02
N ILE A 24 -20.95 -13.79 27.90
CA ILE A 24 -20.86 -12.95 26.70
C ILE A 24 -22.31 -12.71 26.17
N GLY A 25 -23.30 -13.36 26.77
CA GLY A 25 -24.71 -13.26 26.44
C GLY A 25 -25.37 -11.88 26.58
N ASN A 26 -24.65 -10.88 27.10
CA ASN A 26 -25.07 -9.47 27.12
C ASN A 26 -24.12 -8.54 26.34
N ALA A 27 -23.13 -9.06 25.62
CA ALA A 27 -22.37 -8.25 24.68
C ALA A 27 -23.30 -7.85 23.53
N SER A 28 -23.79 -6.62 23.56
CA SER A 28 -24.68 -6.09 22.52
C SER A 28 -23.90 -5.92 21.22
N HIS A 29 -24.44 -6.44 20.14
CA HIS A 29 -24.03 -6.00 18.82
C HIS A 29 -24.87 -4.79 18.40
N ILE A 30 -24.28 -3.95 17.59
CA ILE A 30 -24.97 -2.84 16.95
C ILE A 30 -25.38 -3.26 15.52
N THR A 31 -26.33 -2.56 14.96
CA THR A 31 -26.71 -2.70 13.54
C THR A 31 -25.75 -1.93 12.62
N VAL A 32 -25.78 -2.20 11.30
CA VAL A 32 -25.00 -1.44 10.31
C VAL A 32 -25.43 0.03 10.29
N ASP A 33 -26.70 0.32 10.50
CA ASP A 33 -27.22 1.69 10.54
C ASP A 33 -26.72 2.45 11.78
N GLU A 34 -26.69 1.81 12.94
CA GLU A 34 -26.11 2.39 14.15
C GLU A 34 -24.60 2.57 14.01
N LEU A 35 -23.89 1.62 13.36
CA LEU A 35 -22.49 1.76 13.04
C LEU A 35 -22.23 2.98 12.16
N LYS A 36 -23.01 3.17 11.09
CA LYS A 36 -22.93 4.34 10.23
C LYS A 36 -23.26 5.64 10.97
N ALA A 37 -24.27 5.65 11.82
CA ALA A 37 -24.65 6.82 12.61
C ALA A 37 -23.57 7.26 13.63
N GLN A 38 -22.77 6.31 14.13
CA GLN A 38 -21.66 6.54 15.06
C GLN A 38 -20.30 6.69 14.37
N SER A 39 -20.26 6.66 13.04
CA SER A 39 -19.05 6.78 12.24
C SER A 39 -19.12 8.01 11.34
N SER A 40 -17.96 8.59 11.07
CA SER A 40 -17.82 9.75 10.19
C SER A 40 -16.70 9.52 9.20
N VAL A 41 -16.98 9.77 7.92
CA VAL A 41 -15.98 9.83 6.86
C VAL A 41 -16.13 11.18 6.17
N THR A 42 -15.08 11.97 6.21
CA THR A 42 -15.06 13.32 5.67
C THR A 42 -13.87 13.52 4.75
N VAL A 43 -14.00 14.43 3.81
CA VAL A 43 -12.92 14.94 2.99
C VAL A 43 -12.71 16.40 3.35
N ASP A 44 -11.46 16.82 3.49
CA ASP A 44 -11.14 18.22 3.74
C ASP A 44 -11.69 19.14 2.63
N LYS A 45 -11.63 20.44 2.85
CA LYS A 45 -12.14 21.43 1.89
C LYS A 45 -11.01 22.27 1.34
N ALA A 46 -10.98 22.42 0.04
CA ALA A 46 -10.15 23.37 -0.65
C ALA A 46 -10.70 24.82 -0.49
N SER A 47 -9.88 25.80 -0.75
CA SER A 47 -10.25 27.21 -0.74
C SER A 47 -11.36 27.55 -1.77
N SER A 48 -11.46 26.75 -2.82
CA SER A 48 -12.53 26.83 -3.82
C SER A 48 -13.90 26.35 -3.30
N GLY A 49 -13.96 25.72 -2.11
CA GLY A 49 -15.14 25.07 -1.56
C GLY A 49 -15.36 23.61 -2.01
N LYS A 50 -14.58 23.12 -2.98
CA LYS A 50 -14.58 21.72 -3.40
C LYS A 50 -14.02 20.80 -2.31
N ASN A 51 -14.27 19.51 -2.44
CA ASN A 51 -13.60 18.54 -1.61
C ASN A 51 -12.11 18.54 -1.93
N GLY A 52 -11.29 18.51 -0.88
CA GLY A 52 -9.84 18.32 -1.00
C GLY A 52 -9.48 16.86 -1.33
N ASN A 53 -8.30 16.45 -0.93
CA ASN A 53 -7.80 15.10 -1.18
C ASN A 53 -7.40 14.34 0.10
N VAL A 54 -7.75 14.85 1.27
CA VAL A 54 -7.45 14.23 2.56
C VAL A 54 -8.71 13.63 3.16
N ILE A 55 -8.80 12.30 3.14
CA ILE A 55 -9.91 11.56 3.76
C ILE A 55 -9.60 11.36 5.23
N THR A 56 -10.55 11.69 6.09
CA THR A 56 -10.50 11.45 7.55
C THR A 56 -11.69 10.60 7.96
N CYS A 57 -11.40 9.50 8.66
CA CYS A 57 -12.38 8.55 9.17
C CYS A 57 -12.33 8.53 10.69
N SER A 58 -13.48 8.37 11.34
CA SER A 58 -13.57 8.14 12.78
C SER A 58 -14.84 7.38 13.13
N THR A 59 -14.79 6.64 14.24
CA THR A 59 -15.97 6.01 14.83
C THR A 59 -15.94 6.14 16.36
N SER A 60 -17.11 6.35 16.93
CA SER A 60 -17.36 6.28 18.38
C SER A 60 -18.09 5.00 18.76
N ALA A 61 -18.41 4.14 17.81
CA ALA A 61 -19.06 2.87 18.07
C ALA A 61 -18.16 1.96 18.93
N PRO A 62 -18.72 1.17 19.86
CA PRO A 62 -17.98 0.26 20.74
C PRO A 62 -17.56 -1.02 19.99
N VAL A 63 -16.72 -0.87 18.99
CA VAL A 63 -16.27 -1.95 18.09
C VAL A 63 -14.76 -1.89 17.86
N ASN A 64 -14.18 -3.01 17.43
CA ASN A 64 -12.83 -3.01 16.87
C ASN A 64 -12.92 -2.64 15.38
N ALA A 65 -12.48 -1.44 15.05
CA ALA A 65 -12.63 -0.88 13.71
C ALA A 65 -11.40 -1.16 12.82
N LYS A 66 -11.68 -1.50 11.57
CA LYS A 66 -10.72 -1.56 10.48
C LYS A 66 -11.24 -0.73 9.31
N TRP A 67 -10.48 0.27 8.90
CA TRP A 67 -10.79 1.10 7.74
C TRP A 67 -9.95 0.68 6.55
N ASN A 68 -10.56 0.50 5.39
CA ASN A 68 -9.87 0.39 4.11
C ASN A 68 -10.10 1.68 3.32
N ILE A 69 -9.01 2.42 3.07
CA ILE A 69 -9.02 3.68 2.32
C ILE A 69 -8.11 3.51 1.11
N GLY A 70 -8.70 3.32 -0.08
CA GLY A 70 -7.94 3.12 -1.30
C GLY A 70 -6.89 2.01 -1.19
N GLY A 71 -7.31 0.84 -0.72
CA GLY A 71 -6.48 -0.37 -0.57
C GLY A 71 -5.59 -0.44 0.68
N LYS A 72 -5.41 0.67 1.42
CA LYS A 72 -4.64 0.65 2.68
C LYS A 72 -5.56 0.41 3.87
N GLU A 73 -5.17 -0.55 4.71
CA GLU A 73 -5.91 -0.88 5.92
C GLU A 73 -5.36 -0.15 7.15
N PHE A 74 -6.26 0.30 8.02
CA PHE A 74 -5.96 0.98 9.28
C PHE A 74 -6.75 0.31 10.40
N PHE A 75 -6.07 -0.25 11.38
CA PHE A 75 -6.65 -0.93 12.54
C PHE A 75 -6.75 0.04 13.72
N SER A 76 -7.70 0.96 13.65
CA SER A 76 -7.90 2.02 14.65
C SER A 76 -9.30 2.59 14.54
N ASN A 77 -9.79 3.23 15.61
CA ASN A 77 -11.06 3.98 15.59
C ASN A 77 -10.99 5.28 14.78
N SER A 78 -9.79 5.69 14.35
CA SER A 78 -9.60 6.83 13.45
C SER A 78 -8.53 6.54 12.42
N ALA A 79 -8.69 7.06 11.21
CA ALA A 79 -7.74 6.94 10.13
C ALA A 79 -7.70 8.22 9.30
N LYS A 80 -6.55 8.52 8.70
CA LYS A 80 -6.39 9.63 7.78
C LYS A 80 -5.49 9.21 6.62
N LYS A 81 -5.89 9.55 5.39
CA LYS A 81 -5.09 9.25 4.20
C LYS A 81 -5.27 10.32 3.14
N LYS A 82 -4.17 10.70 2.50
CA LYS A 82 -4.17 11.50 1.28
C LYS A 82 -4.48 10.60 0.09
N MET A 83 -5.23 11.09 -0.86
CA MET A 83 -5.64 10.36 -2.06
C MET A 83 -5.34 11.18 -3.31
N LYS A 84 -5.22 10.50 -4.45
CA LYS A 84 -5.31 11.16 -5.76
C LYS A 84 -6.73 11.68 -5.97
N LEU A 85 -6.92 12.53 -6.99
CA LEU A 85 -8.26 12.95 -7.40
C LEU A 85 -9.06 11.74 -7.90
N GLY A 86 -10.34 11.67 -7.54
CA GLY A 86 -11.18 10.55 -7.93
C GLY A 86 -12.34 10.28 -6.99
N ILE A 87 -13.10 9.25 -7.31
CA ILE A 87 -14.24 8.76 -6.52
C ILE A 87 -13.76 7.47 -5.81
N TYR A 88 -14.00 7.41 -4.51
CA TYR A 88 -13.57 6.29 -3.68
C TYR A 88 -14.71 5.79 -2.80
N THR A 89 -14.66 4.52 -2.45
CA THR A 89 -15.47 3.95 -1.38
C THR A 89 -14.55 3.61 -0.22
N VAL A 90 -14.74 4.27 0.91
CA VAL A 90 -14.09 3.88 2.16
C VAL A 90 -14.91 2.76 2.76
N VAL A 91 -14.26 1.64 3.06
CA VAL A 91 -14.92 0.48 3.66
C VAL A 91 -14.50 0.36 5.11
N MET A 92 -15.47 0.34 6.02
CA MET A 92 -15.25 0.04 7.43
C MET A 92 -15.68 -1.39 7.72
N THR A 93 -14.78 -2.20 8.26
CA THR A 93 -15.09 -3.48 8.88
C THR A 93 -15.01 -3.33 10.39
N ALA A 94 -16.06 -3.71 11.08
CA ALA A 94 -16.19 -3.56 12.53
C ALA A 94 -16.46 -4.92 13.17
N VAL A 95 -15.75 -5.25 14.26
CA VAL A 95 -16.01 -6.44 15.07
C VAL A 95 -16.62 -6.00 16.39
N CYS A 96 -17.87 -6.38 16.63
CA CYS A 96 -18.59 -6.10 17.86
C CYS A 96 -18.06 -6.93 19.04
N PRO A 97 -18.35 -6.54 20.30
CA PRO A 97 -17.94 -7.30 21.49
C PRO A 97 -18.41 -8.75 21.52
N ASP A 98 -19.56 -9.06 20.90
CA ASP A 98 -20.09 -10.42 20.76
C ASP A 98 -19.43 -11.24 19.62
N GLY A 99 -18.45 -10.65 18.90
CA GLY A 99 -17.78 -11.26 17.76
C GLY A 99 -18.50 -11.06 16.42
N THR A 100 -19.67 -10.42 16.39
CA THR A 100 -20.38 -10.12 15.14
C THR A 100 -19.55 -9.16 14.29
N GLN A 101 -19.37 -9.51 13.02
CA GLN A 101 -18.66 -8.66 12.06
C GLN A 101 -19.66 -7.89 11.19
N LEU A 102 -19.46 -6.58 11.09
CA LEU A 102 -20.26 -5.68 10.26
C LEU A 102 -19.38 -4.99 9.23
N THR A 103 -19.98 -4.61 8.10
CA THR A 103 -19.30 -3.83 7.07
C THR A 103 -20.17 -2.64 6.69
N ALA A 104 -19.54 -1.47 6.58
CA ALA A 104 -20.21 -0.24 6.17
C ALA A 104 -19.37 0.50 5.11
N ASP A 105 -20.06 0.96 4.06
CA ASP A 105 -19.46 1.67 2.93
C ASP A 105 -19.79 3.17 3.02
N PHE A 106 -18.76 3.99 2.72
CA PHE A 106 -18.84 5.45 2.71
C PHE A 106 -18.26 5.97 1.39
N PRO A 107 -19.11 6.38 0.43
CA PRO A 107 -18.64 6.98 -0.81
C PRO A 107 -18.11 8.40 -0.55
N VAL A 108 -16.96 8.71 -1.15
CA VAL A 108 -16.32 10.03 -1.07
C VAL A 108 -15.74 10.43 -2.42
N THR A 109 -15.59 11.72 -2.66
CA THR A 109 -14.97 12.26 -3.87
C THR A 109 -13.86 13.23 -3.49
N CYS A 110 -12.66 13.03 -4.04
CA CYS A 110 -11.53 13.96 -3.97
C CYS A 110 -11.50 14.76 -5.28
N GLU A 111 -11.65 16.10 -5.18
CA GLU A 111 -11.85 16.97 -6.35
C GLU A 111 -10.71 17.95 -6.58
N GLU A 112 -9.93 18.27 -5.55
CA GLU A 112 -8.82 19.22 -5.60
C GLU A 112 -7.68 18.76 -4.68
N ILE A 113 -6.42 18.94 -5.11
CA ILE A 113 -5.26 18.62 -4.28
C ILE A 113 -5.03 19.75 -3.28
N THR A 114 -5.33 19.48 -2.02
CA THR A 114 -5.09 20.38 -0.88
C THR A 114 -3.81 20.04 -0.13
N ASP A 115 -3.46 18.75 -0.12
CA ASP A 115 -2.24 18.25 0.51
C ASP A 115 -1.56 17.24 -0.46
N PRO A 116 -0.54 17.68 -1.22
CA PRO A 116 0.11 16.83 -2.22
C PRO A 116 0.65 15.52 -1.63
N LEU A 117 0.55 14.44 -2.39
CA LEU A 117 1.20 13.19 -2.09
C LEU A 117 2.73 13.39 -2.11
N GLN A 118 3.41 12.68 -1.22
CA GLN A 118 4.87 12.72 -1.18
C GLN A 118 5.45 11.80 -2.27
N LYS A 119 6.37 12.33 -3.09
CA LYS A 119 7.14 11.53 -4.03
C LYS A 119 8.23 10.77 -3.28
N ILE A 120 8.26 9.47 -3.45
CA ILE A 120 9.31 8.59 -2.93
C ILE A 120 10.08 8.05 -4.13
N TYR A 121 11.29 8.55 -4.30
CA TYR A 121 12.11 8.26 -5.47
C TYR A 121 12.77 6.89 -5.35
N ILE A 122 12.74 6.14 -6.44
CA ILE A 122 13.53 4.93 -6.69
C ILE A 122 14.78 5.33 -7.47
N TYR A 123 14.65 6.29 -8.41
CA TYR A 123 15.72 6.84 -9.22
C TYR A 123 15.47 8.32 -9.51
N GLY A 124 16.55 9.11 -9.65
CA GLY A 124 16.47 10.53 -10.04
C GLY A 124 16.05 11.46 -8.90
N GLY A 125 16.07 10.97 -7.64
CA GLY A 125 15.80 11.80 -6.47
C GLY A 125 16.93 12.78 -6.15
N ASP A 126 18.14 12.44 -6.54
CA ASP A 126 19.36 13.25 -6.42
C ASP A 126 20.06 13.31 -7.79
N PRO A 127 19.83 14.38 -8.59
CA PRO A 127 20.39 14.46 -9.95
C PRO A 127 21.91 14.45 -10.02
N GLU A 128 22.62 14.74 -8.93
CA GLU A 128 24.09 14.66 -8.89
C GLU A 128 24.57 13.21 -8.83
N LYS A 129 23.81 12.32 -8.21
CA LYS A 129 24.12 10.88 -8.08
C LYS A 129 23.44 10.02 -9.12
N GLU A 130 22.22 10.42 -9.47
CA GLU A 130 21.32 9.71 -10.38
C GLU A 130 20.89 10.67 -11.51
N PRO A 131 21.81 11.04 -12.41
CA PRO A 131 21.52 12.00 -13.46
C PRO A 131 20.54 11.43 -14.50
N PRO A 132 19.73 12.27 -15.15
CA PRO A 132 18.92 11.85 -16.28
C PRO A 132 19.78 11.19 -17.36
N PHE A 133 19.26 10.13 -18.01
CA PHE A 133 19.97 9.45 -19.08
C PHE A 133 19.04 9.05 -20.24
N GLN A 134 19.62 8.82 -21.41
CA GLN A 134 18.90 8.33 -22.60
C GLN A 134 19.23 6.85 -22.78
N PRO A 135 18.26 5.95 -22.60
CA PRO A 135 18.50 4.52 -22.84
C PRO A 135 18.62 4.25 -24.35
N ALA A 136 19.52 3.34 -24.71
CA ALA A 136 19.61 2.87 -26.08
C ALA A 136 18.52 1.83 -26.38
N ALA A 137 17.99 1.88 -27.61
CA ALA A 137 16.99 0.90 -28.03
C ALA A 137 17.56 -0.53 -27.98
N TRP A 138 16.76 -1.46 -27.49
CA TRP A 138 17.09 -2.88 -27.33
C TRP A 138 18.29 -3.19 -26.41
N GLN A 139 18.75 -2.21 -25.61
CA GLN A 139 19.75 -2.39 -24.57
C GLN A 139 19.08 -2.66 -23.23
N GLY A 140 18.69 -3.90 -23.00
CA GLY A 140 17.87 -4.29 -21.86
C GLY A 140 18.52 -4.08 -20.49
N ALA A 141 19.86 -4.02 -20.38
CA ALA A 141 20.52 -3.85 -19.10
C ALA A 141 20.34 -2.45 -18.52
N GLU A 142 20.26 -1.40 -19.35
CA GLU A 142 20.28 -0.01 -18.90
C GLU A 142 19.09 0.36 -18.01
N MET A 143 17.89 -0.13 -18.33
CA MET A 143 16.67 0.16 -17.59
C MET A 143 16.20 -1.05 -16.76
N ARG A 144 17.12 -1.81 -16.20
CA ARG A 144 16.84 -2.92 -15.30
C ARG A 144 16.94 -2.45 -13.85
N PHE A 145 15.91 -2.76 -13.06
CA PHE A 145 15.90 -2.47 -11.63
C PHE A 145 16.67 -3.55 -10.86
N SER A 146 17.99 -3.44 -10.87
CA SER A 146 18.88 -4.47 -10.35
C SER A 146 20.17 -3.87 -9.79
N SER A 147 20.84 -4.62 -8.91
CA SER A 147 22.22 -4.33 -8.50
C SER A 147 23.27 -4.95 -9.45
N THR A 148 22.86 -5.54 -10.58
CA THR A 148 23.76 -6.19 -11.52
C THR A 148 24.57 -5.15 -12.30
N GLU A 149 25.82 -5.50 -12.66
CA GLU A 149 26.68 -4.63 -13.48
C GLU A 149 25.99 -4.26 -14.80
N GLY A 150 26.03 -2.98 -15.14
CA GLY A 150 25.37 -2.41 -16.33
C GLY A 150 23.92 -1.97 -16.14
N ALA A 151 23.31 -2.23 -15.01
CA ALA A 151 22.01 -1.67 -14.66
C ALA A 151 22.19 -0.24 -14.15
N HIS A 152 21.41 0.70 -14.70
CA HIS A 152 21.42 2.10 -14.23
C HIS A 152 20.38 2.35 -13.13
N LEU A 153 19.35 1.49 -13.03
CA LEU A 153 18.27 1.65 -12.06
C LEU A 153 18.54 0.79 -10.81
N PRO A 154 18.35 1.34 -9.61
CA PRO A 154 18.54 0.59 -8.37
C PRO A 154 17.44 -0.48 -8.22
N THR A 155 17.72 -1.48 -7.39
CA THR A 155 16.74 -2.52 -7.04
C THR A 155 15.51 -1.91 -6.37
N ILE A 156 14.32 -2.30 -6.83
CA ILE A 156 13.06 -1.94 -6.19
C ILE A 156 12.89 -2.76 -4.90
N ALA A 157 12.56 -2.09 -3.80
CA ALA A 157 12.31 -2.75 -2.53
C ALA A 157 11.06 -3.65 -2.57
N ASP A 158 11.09 -4.76 -1.84
CA ASP A 158 10.02 -5.77 -1.85
C ASP A 158 8.65 -5.22 -1.44
N ASP A 159 8.61 -4.26 -0.52
CA ASP A 159 7.38 -3.63 -0.05
C ASP A 159 6.68 -2.80 -1.13
N ILE A 160 7.42 -2.29 -2.12
CA ILE A 160 6.86 -1.59 -3.29
C ILE A 160 6.13 -2.60 -4.18
N TYR A 161 6.74 -3.76 -4.44
CA TYR A 161 6.12 -4.84 -5.20
C TYR A 161 4.90 -5.41 -4.48
N LEU A 162 5.07 -5.81 -3.22
CA LEU A 162 4.02 -6.44 -2.42
C LEU A 162 2.88 -5.48 -2.07
N GLY A 163 3.17 -4.18 -2.02
CA GLY A 163 2.17 -3.12 -1.88
C GLY A 163 1.43 -2.76 -3.17
N LEU A 164 1.75 -3.42 -4.30
CA LEU A 164 1.16 -3.17 -5.63
C LEU A 164 1.15 -1.68 -5.98
N LYS A 165 2.28 -0.99 -5.70
CA LYS A 165 2.39 0.46 -5.93
C LYS A 165 2.31 0.78 -7.42
N THR A 166 1.85 1.98 -7.75
CA THR A 166 1.97 2.53 -9.10
C THR A 166 3.31 3.28 -9.19
N LEU A 167 4.21 2.80 -10.04
CA LEU A 167 5.44 3.51 -10.36
C LEU A 167 5.12 4.63 -11.36
N ILE A 168 5.77 5.76 -11.17
CA ILE A 168 5.75 6.89 -12.11
C ILE A 168 7.09 6.94 -12.80
N ILE A 169 7.08 6.79 -14.11
CA ILE A 169 8.25 6.92 -15.00
C ILE A 169 8.18 8.32 -15.59
N ASP A 170 9.00 9.23 -15.08
CA ASP A 170 9.03 10.62 -15.54
C ASP A 170 10.09 10.79 -16.61
N VAL A 171 9.66 11.23 -17.80
CA VAL A 171 10.53 11.33 -18.98
C VAL A 171 10.42 12.69 -19.66
N SER A 172 11.48 13.08 -20.36
CA SER A 172 11.49 14.21 -21.29
C SER A 172 12.02 13.79 -22.65
N ASP A 173 11.86 14.65 -23.65
CA ASP A 173 12.34 14.46 -25.02
C ASP A 173 11.83 13.17 -25.68
N ALA A 174 10.66 12.69 -25.22
CA ALA A 174 10.04 11.51 -25.82
C ALA A 174 9.57 11.80 -27.24
N THR A 175 10.05 10.97 -28.20
CA THR A 175 9.59 11.05 -29.58
C THR A 175 8.16 10.47 -29.72
N SER A 176 7.45 10.86 -30.77
CA SER A 176 6.06 10.43 -30.97
C SER A 176 5.85 8.91 -31.16
N ASP A 177 6.91 8.20 -31.51
CA ASP A 177 6.97 6.75 -31.68
C ASP A 177 7.62 6.04 -30.47
N CYS A 178 7.86 6.77 -29.37
CA CYS A 178 8.50 6.23 -28.19
C CYS A 178 7.64 5.13 -27.56
N ASN A 179 8.20 3.93 -27.53
CA ASN A 179 7.52 2.74 -27.02
C ASN A 179 8.48 1.85 -26.24
N ILE A 180 8.05 1.40 -25.08
CA ILE A 180 8.78 0.46 -24.24
C ILE A 180 8.03 -0.85 -24.06
N MET A 181 8.76 -1.90 -23.74
CA MET A 181 8.24 -3.16 -23.22
C MET A 181 8.59 -3.25 -21.71
N VAL A 182 7.68 -3.83 -20.93
CA VAL A 182 7.89 -4.14 -19.51
C VAL A 182 7.94 -5.66 -19.37
N HIS A 183 9.06 -6.16 -18.87
CA HIS A 183 9.29 -7.59 -18.72
C HIS A 183 10.19 -7.87 -17.51
N ASN A 184 10.45 -9.14 -17.19
CA ASN A 184 11.48 -9.48 -16.22
C ASN A 184 12.87 -9.58 -16.88
N GLY A 185 13.92 -9.44 -16.06
CA GLY A 185 15.30 -9.41 -16.52
C GLY A 185 15.78 -10.65 -17.28
N TRP A 186 15.07 -11.79 -17.16
CA TRP A 186 15.40 -13.04 -17.85
C TRP A 186 14.53 -13.32 -19.06
N TRP A 187 13.67 -12.38 -19.45
CA TRP A 187 12.77 -12.52 -20.60
C TRP A 187 11.78 -13.71 -20.47
N SER A 188 11.62 -14.26 -19.28
CA SER A 188 10.70 -15.37 -19.06
C SER A 188 9.25 -14.94 -18.95
N ALA A 189 8.99 -13.65 -18.70
CA ALA A 189 7.67 -13.06 -18.65
C ALA A 189 7.68 -11.64 -19.23
N THR A 190 6.75 -11.35 -20.14
CA THR A 190 6.44 -10.00 -20.61
C THR A 190 5.13 -9.57 -20.00
N TYR A 191 5.12 -8.45 -19.27
CA TYR A 191 3.95 -7.91 -18.58
C TYR A 191 3.18 -6.93 -19.44
N ILE A 192 3.91 -6.07 -20.16
CA ILE A 192 3.36 -5.12 -21.13
C ILE A 192 4.23 -5.17 -22.37
N SER A 193 3.66 -5.56 -23.50
CA SER A 193 4.40 -5.66 -24.77
C SER A 193 4.65 -4.30 -25.43
N ASP A 194 3.72 -3.35 -25.21
CA ASP A 194 3.74 -2.03 -25.85
C ASP A 194 3.17 -0.98 -24.89
N MET A 195 4.04 -0.14 -24.34
CA MET A 195 3.69 1.00 -23.51
C MET A 195 4.26 2.27 -24.16
N THR A 196 3.38 3.13 -24.67
CA THR A 196 3.79 4.43 -25.20
C THR A 196 4.18 5.36 -24.06
N LEU A 197 5.35 5.98 -24.15
CA LEU A 197 5.78 7.04 -23.25
C LEU A 197 5.54 8.42 -23.86
N VAL A 198 5.07 9.35 -23.02
CA VAL A 198 4.90 10.75 -23.38
C VAL A 198 5.68 11.62 -22.38
N ASN A 199 6.04 12.84 -22.78
CA ASN A 199 6.75 13.77 -21.87
C ASN A 199 5.98 13.99 -20.57
N GLY A 200 6.70 13.93 -19.44
CA GLY A 200 6.17 14.00 -18.10
C GLY A 200 5.95 12.62 -17.48
N PRO A 201 5.07 12.53 -16.47
CA PRO A 201 4.82 11.31 -15.71
C PRO A 201 4.01 10.28 -16.50
N ASN A 202 4.49 9.04 -16.54
CA ASN A 202 3.82 7.87 -17.13
C ASN A 202 3.62 6.82 -16.04
N GLU A 203 2.39 6.33 -15.86
CA GLU A 203 2.06 5.38 -14.79
C GLU A 203 2.32 3.93 -15.22
N LEU A 204 3.03 3.19 -14.38
CA LEU A 204 3.23 1.74 -14.48
C LEU A 204 2.68 1.07 -13.22
N GLN A 205 1.55 0.39 -13.34
CA GLN A 205 0.96 -0.35 -12.23
C GLN A 205 1.73 -1.64 -11.96
N ILE A 206 2.23 -1.83 -10.74
CA ILE A 206 2.73 -3.12 -10.28
C ILE A 206 1.52 -4.03 -10.08
N THR A 207 1.41 -5.06 -10.91
CA THR A 207 0.36 -6.08 -10.82
C THR A 207 0.79 -7.20 -9.87
N GLU A 208 -0.17 -8.05 -9.44
CA GLU A 208 0.14 -9.26 -8.66
C GLU A 208 1.14 -10.16 -9.39
N GLN A 209 1.06 -10.27 -10.71
CA GLN A 209 2.01 -11.07 -11.50
C GLN A 209 3.42 -10.49 -11.40
N ILE A 210 3.58 -9.17 -11.60
CA ILE A 210 4.87 -8.49 -11.46
C ILE A 210 5.41 -8.68 -10.03
N ALA A 211 4.57 -8.48 -9.02
CA ALA A 211 4.95 -8.65 -7.62
C ALA A 211 5.42 -10.09 -7.32
N ASN A 212 4.67 -11.10 -7.76
CA ASN A 212 5.02 -12.50 -7.56
C ASN A 212 6.31 -12.92 -8.28
N ASP A 213 6.58 -12.34 -9.44
CA ASP A 213 7.77 -12.67 -10.23
C ASP A 213 9.01 -11.91 -9.76
N CYS A 214 8.89 -10.63 -9.37
CA CYS A 214 10.01 -9.73 -9.13
C CYS A 214 10.32 -9.50 -7.64
N ALA A 215 9.34 -9.64 -6.73
CA ALA A 215 9.60 -9.47 -5.31
C ALA A 215 10.53 -10.58 -4.77
N LYS A 216 11.31 -10.25 -3.72
CA LYS A 216 12.22 -11.16 -3.00
C LYS A 216 13.41 -11.67 -3.84
N GLY A 217 13.86 -10.87 -4.83
CA GLY A 217 15.12 -11.12 -5.53
C GLY A 217 15.25 -12.54 -6.09
N LYS A 218 14.16 -13.13 -6.58
CA LYS A 218 14.25 -14.43 -7.25
C LYS A 218 15.13 -14.27 -8.47
N ASP A 219 16.13 -15.12 -8.58
CA ASP A 219 17.20 -15.10 -9.59
C ASP A 219 16.79 -14.49 -10.93
N GLY A 220 17.33 -13.30 -11.19
CA GLY A 220 17.16 -12.58 -12.45
C GLY A 220 15.74 -12.14 -12.81
N LYS A 221 14.79 -12.20 -11.89
CA LYS A 221 13.41 -11.77 -12.09
C LYS A 221 13.19 -10.30 -11.72
N ASP A 222 14.21 -9.48 -11.86
CA ASP A 222 14.10 -8.04 -11.68
C ASP A 222 13.19 -7.43 -12.75
N LEU A 223 12.43 -6.40 -12.38
CA LEU A 223 11.67 -5.64 -13.34
C LEU A 223 12.62 -4.95 -14.33
N GLN A 224 12.26 -4.98 -15.60
CA GLN A 224 13.03 -4.35 -16.66
C GLN A 224 12.10 -3.60 -17.60
N LEU A 225 12.52 -2.40 -17.96
CA LEU A 225 11.94 -1.59 -19.03
C LEU A 225 12.86 -1.68 -20.24
N LEU A 226 12.33 -1.91 -21.42
CA LEU A 226 13.12 -2.03 -22.64
C LEU A 226 12.59 -1.06 -23.68
N LEU A 227 13.43 -0.11 -24.12
CA LEU A 227 13.10 0.77 -25.22
C LEU A 227 13.07 -0.05 -26.53
N LYS A 228 11.91 -0.07 -27.20
CA LYS A 228 11.68 -0.76 -28.48
C LYS A 228 11.86 0.16 -29.68
N SER A 229 11.31 1.37 -29.59
CA SER A 229 11.35 2.38 -30.65
C SER A 229 11.36 3.78 -30.09
N GLY A 230 11.75 4.75 -30.91
CA GLY A 230 11.86 6.13 -30.51
C GLY A 230 13.04 6.42 -29.60
N SER A 231 12.95 7.51 -28.85
CA SER A 231 13.93 7.93 -27.87
C SER A 231 13.25 8.74 -26.76
N PHE A 232 13.86 8.79 -25.59
CA PHE A 232 13.47 9.65 -24.47
C PHE A 232 14.65 9.85 -23.51
N THR A 233 14.54 10.84 -22.65
CA THR A 233 15.40 11.03 -21.49
C THR A 233 14.63 10.56 -20.24
N LEU A 234 15.14 9.56 -19.52
CA LEU A 234 14.60 9.18 -18.21
C LEU A 234 15.07 10.17 -17.17
N ASN A 235 14.13 10.90 -16.56
CA ASN A 235 14.43 11.89 -15.52
C ASN A 235 14.39 11.26 -14.13
N SER A 236 13.33 10.48 -13.84
CA SER A 236 13.17 9.82 -12.54
C SER A 236 12.19 8.67 -12.59
N VAL A 237 12.28 7.79 -11.58
CA VAL A 237 11.27 6.78 -11.26
C VAL A 237 10.92 6.93 -9.80
N TYR A 238 9.64 7.08 -9.48
CA TYR A 238 9.15 7.25 -8.12
C TYR A 238 7.74 6.65 -7.97
N TYR A 239 7.26 6.59 -6.74
CA TYR A 239 5.84 6.37 -6.44
C TYR A 239 5.36 7.46 -5.48
N GLU A 240 4.05 7.59 -5.32
CA GLU A 240 3.44 8.62 -4.49
C GLU A 240 2.70 8.00 -3.29
N GLU A 241 2.92 8.60 -2.11
CA GLU A 241 2.31 8.15 -0.87
C GLU A 241 1.76 9.28 0.01
#